data_bef3ee5d3bd691acf67b9b1360f92d2e
#
_entry.id   bef3ee5d3bd691acf67b9b1360f92d2e
#
_cell.length_a   1.000
_cell.length_b   1.000
_cell.length_c   1.000
_cell.angle_alpha   90.00
_cell.angle_beta   90.00
_cell.angle_gamma   90.00
#
_symmetry.space_group_name_H-M   'P 1'
#
loop_
_entity.id
_entity.type
_entity.pdbx_description
1 polymer ?
#
loop_
_entity_poly.entity_id
_entity_poly.type
_entity_poly.pdbx_seq_one_letter_code
_entity_poly.pdbx_strand_id
1 'polypeptide(L)' 'MDHDDWAICACIKFKDGEFLDKSRPFVTYHIEAPTAKKAIEKLKKAFDCYDVIVYGEPVHRIVTEEEHENWK' A
#
# COMPACT_ATOMS: atom_id res chain seq x y z
N MET A 1 6.79 -6.74 -20.04
CA MET A 1 7.47 -7.04 -18.76
C MET A 1 6.44 -7.07 -17.65
N ASP A 2 6.51 -8.07 -16.78
CA ASP A 2 5.55 -8.18 -15.68
C ASP A 2 6.02 -7.37 -14.47
N HIS A 3 5.05 -6.90 -13.69
CA HIS A 3 5.31 -6.09 -12.50
C HIS A 3 4.85 -6.86 -11.26
N ASP A 4 5.65 -6.83 -10.22
CA ASP A 4 5.30 -7.41 -8.93
C ASP A 4 4.46 -6.39 -8.15
N ASP A 5 3.18 -6.65 -8.02
CA ASP A 5 2.26 -5.81 -7.27
C ASP A 5 1.95 -6.43 -5.91
N TRP A 6 1.90 -5.59 -4.90
CA TRP A 6 1.55 -5.99 -3.54
C TRP A 6 0.32 -5.21 -3.08
N ALA A 7 -0.76 -5.94 -2.84
CA ALA A 7 -1.97 -5.36 -2.25
C ALA A 7 -1.81 -5.36 -0.73
N ILE A 8 -1.76 -4.17 -0.15
CA ILE A 8 -1.53 -3.98 1.29
C ILE A 8 -2.74 -3.29 1.89
N CYS A 9 -3.42 -3.99 2.80
CA CYS A 9 -4.51 -3.38 3.57
C CYS A 9 -3.89 -2.63 4.75
N ALA A 10 -4.14 -1.33 4.83
CA ALA A 10 -3.56 -0.52 5.89
C ALA A 10 -4.50 0.59 6.33
N CYS A 11 -4.27 1.04 7.54
CA CYS A 11 -4.93 2.19 8.14
C CYS A 11 -3.89 3.29 8.32
N ILE A 12 -4.19 4.47 7.81
CA ILE A 12 -3.31 5.65 7.95
C ILE A 12 -3.91 6.58 8.99
N LYS A 13 -3.11 6.95 9.98
CA LYS A 13 -3.53 7.86 11.04
C LYS A 13 -2.58 9.03 11.16
N PHE A 14 -3.12 10.17 11.57
CA PHE A 14 -2.30 11.29 12.04
C PHE A 14 -1.55 10.88 13.32
N LYS A 15 -0.49 11.60 13.67
CA LYS A 15 0.28 11.33 14.87
C LYS A 15 -0.52 11.44 16.17
N ASP A 16 -1.63 12.19 16.15
CA ASP A 16 -2.54 12.30 17.30
C ASP A 16 -3.52 11.12 17.42
N GLY A 17 -3.47 10.17 16.49
CA GLY A 17 -4.31 8.98 16.51
C GLY A 17 -5.59 9.06 15.68
N GLU A 18 -5.88 10.20 15.08
CA GLU A 18 -7.06 10.35 14.24
C GLU A 18 -6.84 9.69 12.87
N PHE A 19 -7.89 9.09 12.30
CA PHE A 19 -7.81 8.52 10.96
C PHE A 19 -7.65 9.62 9.91
N LEU A 20 -6.80 9.37 8.93
CA LEU A 20 -6.62 10.27 7.79
C LEU A 20 -7.94 10.44 7.02
N ASP A 21 -8.66 9.34 6.83
CA ASP A 21 -9.99 9.34 6.23
C ASP A 21 -10.94 8.58 7.15
N LYS A 22 -11.78 9.29 7.88
CA LYS A 22 -12.71 8.69 8.86
C LYS A 22 -13.77 7.82 8.21
N SER A 23 -14.14 8.11 6.97
CA SER A 23 -15.15 7.33 6.25
C SER A 23 -14.58 6.03 5.70
N ARG A 24 -13.25 5.95 5.54
CA ARG A 24 -12.56 4.79 4.99
C ARG A 24 -11.27 4.54 5.76
N PRO A 25 -11.38 4.05 7.02
CA PRO A 25 -10.20 3.85 7.87
C PRO A 25 -9.24 2.80 7.33
N PHE A 26 -9.76 1.80 6.61
CA PHE A 26 -8.96 0.74 6.01
C PHE A 26 -9.01 0.85 4.49
N VAL A 27 -7.86 0.94 3.86
CA VAL A 27 -7.75 1.06 2.41
C VAL A 27 -6.72 0.05 1.91
N THR A 28 -7.00 -0.56 0.76
CA THR A 28 -6.02 -1.42 0.10
C THR A 28 -5.16 -0.57 -0.83
N TYR A 29 -3.86 -0.61 -0.58
CA TYR A 29 -2.87 0.09 -1.41
C TYR A 29 -2.17 -0.91 -2.31
N HIS A 30 -1.96 -0.54 -3.56
CA HIS A 30 -1.23 -1.35 -4.53
C HIS A 30 0.16 -0.75 -4.72
N ILE A 31 1.17 -1.49 -4.30
CA ILE A 31 2.56 -1.03 -4.33
C ILE A 31 3.38 -2.00 -5.18
N GLU A 32 4.11 -1.46 -6.15
CA GLU A 32 5.05 -2.22 -6.95
C GLU A 32 6.39 -2.31 -6.23
N ALA A 33 6.83 -3.53 -5.96
CA ALA A 33 8.11 -3.77 -5.30
C ALA A 33 8.54 -5.22 -5.50
N PRO A 34 9.85 -5.53 -5.38
CA PRO A 34 10.33 -6.90 -5.55
C PRO A 34 9.93 -7.85 -4.42
N THR A 35 9.65 -7.34 -3.23
CA THR A 35 9.25 -8.14 -2.06
C THR A 35 8.18 -7.43 -1.25
N ALA A 36 7.45 -8.20 -0.43
CA ALA A 36 6.46 -7.65 0.48
C ALA A 36 7.07 -6.62 1.44
N LYS A 37 8.24 -6.92 1.97
CA LYS A 37 8.96 -6.02 2.88
C LYS A 37 9.25 -4.68 2.21
N LYS A 38 9.73 -4.71 0.98
CA LYS A 38 10.01 -3.49 0.21
C LYS A 38 8.75 -2.69 -0.08
N ALA A 39 7.64 -3.39 -0.37
CA ALA A 39 6.36 -2.76 -0.60
C ALA A 39 5.88 -2.00 0.65
N ILE A 40 5.97 -2.64 1.81
CA ILE A 40 5.60 -2.02 3.09
C ILE A 40 6.48 -0.81 3.39
N GLU A 41 7.80 -0.93 3.14
CA GLU A 41 8.73 0.20 3.32
C GLU A 41 8.36 1.39 2.43
N LYS A 42 8.01 1.13 1.17
CA LYS A 42 7.57 2.17 0.24
C LYS A 42 6.30 2.86 0.73
N LEU A 43 5.33 2.08 1.22
CA LEU A 43 4.07 2.61 1.74
C LEU A 43 4.34 3.52 2.95
N LYS A 44 5.14 3.04 3.90
CA LYS A 44 5.49 3.82 5.09
C LYS A 44 6.26 5.10 4.74
N LYS A 45 7.13 5.03 3.75
CA LYS A 45 7.88 6.19 3.29
C LYS A 45 6.98 7.23 2.63
N ALA A 46 5.98 6.78 1.87
CA ALA A 46 5.01 7.68 1.24
C ALA A 46 4.18 8.43 2.27
N PHE A 47 3.98 7.83 3.44
CA PHE A 47 3.22 8.42 4.56
C PHE A 47 4.12 8.59 5.79
N ASP A 48 5.32 9.14 5.61
CA ASP A 48 6.30 9.23 6.69
C ASP A 48 5.87 10.15 7.84
N CYS A 49 4.99 11.11 7.56
CA CYS A 49 4.43 12.01 8.58
C CYS A 49 3.22 11.43 9.29
N TYR A 50 2.83 10.20 8.96
CA TYR A 50 1.65 9.55 9.51
C TYR A 50 2.01 8.21 10.13
N ASP A 51 1.10 7.68 10.93
CA ASP A 51 1.20 6.32 11.44
C ASP A 51 0.54 5.37 10.46
N VAL A 52 1.28 4.38 9.98
CA VAL A 52 0.80 3.37 9.04
C VAL A 52 0.67 2.05 9.78
N ILE A 53 -0.55 1.52 9.84
CA ILE A 53 -0.83 0.23 10.48
C ILE A 53 -1.24 -0.75 9.40
N VAL A 54 -0.40 -1.76 9.17
CA VAL A 54 -0.66 -2.79 8.15
C VAL A 54 -1.44 -3.93 8.77
N TYR A 55 -2.52 -4.36 8.12
CA TYR A 55 -3.37 -5.47 8.54
C TYR A 55 -3.17 -6.67 7.65
N GLY A 56 -2.90 -7.83 8.25
CA GLY A 56 -2.69 -9.05 7.52
C GLY A 56 -1.39 -9.03 6.72
N GLU A 57 -1.26 -9.99 5.83
CA GLU A 57 -0.09 -10.08 4.96
C GLU A 57 -0.38 -9.47 3.60
N PRO A 58 0.60 -8.75 3.02
CA PRO A 58 0.47 -8.27 1.66
C PRO A 58 0.22 -9.42 0.69
N VAL A 59 -0.70 -9.21 -0.25
CA VAL A 59 -1.03 -10.19 -1.27
C VAL A 59 -0.23 -9.90 -2.52
N HIS A 60 0.57 -10.88 -2.95
CA HIS A 60 1.38 -10.75 -4.16
C HIS A 60 0.54 -11.03 -5.41
N ARG A 61 0.69 -10.18 -6.40
CA ARG A 61 0.05 -10.36 -7.69
C ARG A 61 1.03 -9.93 -8.77
N ILE A 62 1.15 -10.73 -9.82
CA ILE A 62 1.94 -10.36 -10.97
C ILE A 62 1.01 -9.66 -11.96
N VAL A 63 1.37 -8.45 -12.34
CA VAL A 63 0.57 -7.59 -13.21
C VAL A 63 1.33 -7.38 -14.52
N THR A 64 0.66 -7.61 -15.65
CA THR A 64 1.25 -7.37 -16.96
C THR A 64 1.46 -5.87 -17.18
N GLU A 65 2.36 -5.53 -18.06
CA GLU A 65 2.64 -4.13 -18.37
C GLU A 65 1.39 -3.40 -18.90
N GLU A 66 0.56 -4.08 -19.67
CA GLU A 66 -0.70 -3.55 -20.18
C GLU A 66 -1.66 -3.20 -19.04
N GLU A 67 -1.82 -4.10 -18.07
CA GLU A 67 -2.65 -3.85 -16.89
C GLU A 67 -2.09 -2.69 -16.06
N HIS A 68 -0.78 -2.65 -15.90
CA HIS A 68 -0.09 -1.61 -15.14
C HIS A 68 -0.32 -0.22 -15.74
N GLU A 69 -0.31 -0.11 -17.05
CA GLU A 69 -0.58 1.15 -17.73
C GLU A 69 -2.01 1.64 -17.49
N ASN A 70 -2.97 0.72 -17.39
CA ASN A 70 -4.37 1.05 -17.16
C ASN A 70 -4.66 1.54 -15.73
N TRP A 71 -3.71 1.41 -14.83
CA TRP A 71 -3.85 1.87 -13.44
C TRP A 71 -3.63 3.37 -13.27
N LYS A 72 -3.10 4.02 -14.24
CA LYS A 72 -2.74 5.45 -14.15
C LYS A 72 -3.93 6.37 -14.45
#